data_ad8d89b999e59fa8515c34cd7781a164
#
_entry.id   ad8d89b999e59fa8515c34cd7781a164
#
_cell.length_a   1.000
_cell.length_b   1.000
_cell.length_c   1.000
_cell.angle_alpha   90.00
_cell.angle_beta   90.00
_cell.angle_gamma   90.00
#
_symmetry.space_group_name_H-M   'P 1'
#
loop_
_entity.id
_entity.type
_entity.pdbx_description
1 polymer ?
#
loop_
_entity_poly.entity_id
_entity_poly.type
_entity_poly.pdbx_seq_one_letter_code
_entity_poly.pdbx_strand_id
1 'polypeptide(L)'
;GGEFAYIKKRPAIIVIPGGGYQFCSNREAEIVAFEYLRAGYHAFVLRYSIKKDAVWPNPLNDYEQAMELIKSKADKWNIYEDKIAVLGFSAGGHLASAAATMSKNRPNAALLGYAVLTDDIRGCSVTAPSTYDKVDKHTCPCFIFTTRNDEVVPIANSIKFMEALDKAGIAFESHIYAYGPHGFSTCKSAVQVPDSSFCNRVPDWVDDSIEWLKDIFGDFSKDGGMTMPKCR
;
A
#
# COMPACT_ATOMS: atom_id res chain seq x y z
N GLY A 1 -25.91 6.84 20.09
CA GLY A 1 -24.79 7.69 19.99
C GLY A 1 -23.72 7.22 20.96
N GLY A 2 -22.62 6.77 20.46
CA GLY A 2 -21.51 6.37 21.30
C GLY A 2 -20.51 7.50 21.47
N GLU A 3 -19.58 7.32 22.34
CA GLU A 3 -18.47 8.22 22.63
C GLU A 3 -17.58 8.49 21.39
N PHE A 4 -17.71 7.65 20.34
CA PHE A 4 -17.02 7.81 19.06
C PHE A 4 -17.80 8.61 18.01
N ALA A 5 -18.98 9.08 18.33
CA ALA A 5 -19.88 9.74 17.36
C ALA A 5 -19.39 11.12 16.89
N TYR A 6 -18.34 11.68 17.50
CA TYR A 6 -17.81 12.97 17.09
C TYR A 6 -16.99 12.92 15.79
N ILE A 7 -16.43 11.78 15.41
CA ILE A 7 -15.69 11.65 14.15
C ILE A 7 -16.67 11.63 12.97
N LYS A 8 -16.59 12.65 12.12
CA LYS A 8 -17.53 12.87 11.02
C LYS A 8 -17.15 12.11 9.75
N LYS A 9 -15.90 12.23 9.33
CA LYS A 9 -15.35 11.53 8.17
C LYS A 9 -14.02 10.87 8.55
N ARG A 10 -13.61 9.87 7.76
CA ARG A 10 -12.38 9.11 7.97
C ARG A 10 -11.58 9.02 6.68
N PRO A 11 -10.25 8.95 6.76
CA PRO A 11 -9.45 8.52 5.63
C PRO A 11 -9.75 7.05 5.29
N ALA A 12 -9.33 6.62 4.12
CA ALA A 12 -9.49 5.24 3.67
C ALA A 12 -8.18 4.64 3.19
N ILE A 13 -8.10 3.31 3.22
CA ILE A 13 -6.99 2.55 2.68
C ILE A 13 -7.51 1.36 1.88
N ILE A 14 -6.92 1.13 0.71
CA ILE A 14 -7.17 -0.05 -0.12
C ILE A 14 -5.97 -0.99 0.05
N VAL A 15 -6.19 -2.15 0.64
CA VAL A 15 -5.18 -3.20 0.82
C VAL A 15 -5.18 -4.11 -0.40
N ILE A 16 -4.02 -4.29 -1.00
CA ILE A 16 -3.81 -5.04 -2.25
C ILE A 16 -2.86 -6.21 -1.96
N PRO A 17 -3.39 -7.42 -1.72
CA PRO A 17 -2.58 -8.59 -1.38
C PRO A 17 -1.61 -8.97 -2.49
N GLY A 18 -0.48 -9.60 -2.12
CA GLY A 18 0.41 -10.27 -3.05
C GLY A 18 -0.09 -11.62 -3.52
N GLY A 19 0.78 -12.38 -4.17
CA GLY A 19 0.46 -13.72 -4.70
C GLY A 19 0.88 -13.91 -6.16
N GLY A 20 1.84 -13.13 -6.65
CA GLY A 20 2.45 -13.28 -7.98
C GLY A 20 1.44 -13.18 -9.15
N TYR A 21 0.35 -12.47 -8.98
CA TYR A 21 -0.78 -12.45 -9.93
C TYR A 21 -1.44 -13.81 -10.15
N GLN A 22 -1.14 -14.82 -9.32
CA GLN A 22 -1.73 -16.15 -9.38
C GLN A 22 -2.86 -16.33 -8.36
N PHE A 23 -2.79 -15.63 -7.24
CA PHE A 23 -3.81 -15.61 -6.19
C PHE A 23 -3.73 -14.31 -5.40
N CYS A 24 -4.70 -14.06 -4.52
CA CYS A 24 -4.63 -12.99 -3.52
C CYS A 24 -4.36 -13.62 -2.15
N SER A 25 -3.20 -13.30 -1.55
CA SER A 25 -2.75 -13.87 -0.28
C SER A 25 -3.65 -13.43 0.88
N ASN A 26 -4.25 -14.39 1.59
CA ASN A 26 -5.06 -14.09 2.77
C ASN A 26 -4.25 -13.49 3.92
N ARG A 27 -2.93 -13.77 4.00
CA ARG A 27 -2.04 -13.18 5.00
C ARG A 27 -1.85 -11.67 4.83
N GLU A 28 -2.11 -11.16 3.64
CA GLU A 28 -1.90 -9.77 3.25
C GLU A 28 -3.22 -9.06 2.92
N ALA A 29 -4.33 -9.62 3.35
CA ALA A 29 -5.69 -9.16 3.08
C ALA A 29 -6.36 -8.56 4.32
N GLU A 30 -7.43 -9.21 4.80
CA GLU A 30 -8.26 -8.69 5.89
C GLU A 30 -7.48 -8.47 7.19
N ILE A 31 -6.50 -9.32 7.47
CA ILE A 31 -5.69 -9.21 8.69
C ILE A 31 -4.88 -7.91 8.72
N VAL A 32 -4.42 -7.45 7.56
CA VAL A 32 -3.76 -6.14 7.40
C VAL A 32 -4.80 -5.01 7.50
N ALA A 33 -5.95 -5.16 6.84
CA ALA A 33 -7.01 -4.17 6.89
C ALA A 33 -7.47 -3.87 8.32
N PHE A 34 -7.49 -4.86 9.21
CA PHE A 34 -7.84 -4.68 10.63
C PHE A 34 -6.90 -3.73 11.38
N GLU A 35 -5.63 -3.68 11.02
CA GLU A 35 -4.69 -2.74 11.65
C GLU A 35 -5.07 -1.29 11.36
N TYR A 36 -5.49 -0.98 10.14
CA TYR A 36 -5.91 0.35 9.75
C TYR A 36 -7.33 0.70 10.23
N LEU A 37 -8.22 -0.29 10.28
CA LEU A 37 -9.53 -0.12 10.96
C LEU A 37 -9.34 0.29 12.42
N ARG A 38 -8.43 -0.39 13.14
CA ARG A 38 -8.07 -0.04 14.53
C ARG A 38 -7.54 1.38 14.65
N ALA A 39 -6.83 1.86 13.64
CA ALA A 39 -6.32 3.23 13.58
C ALA A 39 -7.38 4.28 13.17
N GLY A 40 -8.61 3.85 12.87
CA GLY A 40 -9.71 4.74 12.54
C GLY A 40 -9.99 4.95 11.06
N TYR A 41 -9.31 4.24 10.16
CA TYR A 41 -9.51 4.30 8.72
C TYR A 41 -10.71 3.45 8.28
N HIS A 42 -11.34 3.82 7.17
CA HIS A 42 -12.06 2.83 6.39
C HIS A 42 -11.05 1.96 5.64
N ALA A 43 -11.21 0.64 5.69
CA ALA A 43 -10.30 -0.28 5.04
C ALA A 43 -11.05 -1.18 4.05
N PHE A 44 -10.50 -1.31 2.87
CA PHE A 44 -11.00 -2.14 1.77
C PHE A 44 -9.94 -3.13 1.35
N VAL A 45 -10.33 -4.34 1.01
CA VAL A 45 -9.43 -5.34 0.43
C VAL A 45 -9.79 -5.50 -1.04
N LEU A 46 -8.83 -5.24 -1.92
CA LEU A 46 -9.00 -5.41 -3.35
C LEU A 46 -8.60 -6.82 -3.79
N ARG A 47 -9.57 -7.58 -4.27
CA ARG A 47 -9.36 -8.85 -4.96
C ARG A 47 -9.39 -8.59 -6.46
N TYR A 48 -8.22 -8.51 -7.05
CA TYR A 48 -8.00 -8.11 -8.44
C TYR A 48 -7.88 -9.33 -9.38
N SER A 49 -7.88 -9.09 -10.67
CA SER A 49 -7.72 -10.10 -11.73
C SER A 49 -6.42 -10.89 -11.56
N ILE A 50 -6.55 -12.21 -11.53
CA ILE A 50 -5.46 -13.16 -11.31
C ILE A 50 -5.41 -14.22 -12.41
N LYS A 51 -4.32 -14.99 -12.49
CA LYS A 51 -4.12 -16.09 -13.44
C LYS A 51 -4.28 -15.61 -14.89
N LYS A 52 -5.12 -16.28 -15.67
CA LYS A 52 -5.38 -15.94 -17.07
C LYS A 52 -5.99 -14.55 -17.27
N ASP A 53 -6.66 -14.02 -16.24
CA ASP A 53 -7.32 -12.72 -16.28
C ASP A 53 -6.38 -11.57 -15.86
N ALA A 54 -5.16 -11.88 -15.35
CA ALA A 54 -4.15 -10.91 -14.98
C ALA A 54 -3.37 -10.32 -16.17
N VAL A 55 -3.95 -10.32 -17.35
CA VAL A 55 -3.38 -9.66 -18.53
C VAL A 55 -3.44 -8.15 -18.31
N TRP A 56 -2.27 -7.49 -18.40
CA TRP A 56 -2.20 -6.05 -18.21
C TRP A 56 -2.99 -5.30 -19.31
N PRO A 57 -3.82 -4.29 -18.98
CA PRO A 57 -3.90 -3.62 -17.66
C PRO A 57 -5.10 -4.07 -16.79
N ASN A 58 -5.64 -5.28 -16.93
CA ASN A 58 -6.83 -5.70 -16.19
C ASN A 58 -6.72 -5.46 -14.66
N PRO A 59 -5.63 -5.84 -13.97
CA PRO A 59 -5.52 -5.55 -12.53
C PRO A 59 -5.57 -4.05 -12.20
N LEU A 60 -5.00 -3.20 -13.06
CA LEU A 60 -5.07 -1.75 -12.88
C LEU A 60 -6.51 -1.23 -13.09
N ASN A 61 -7.24 -1.79 -14.04
CA ASN A 61 -8.65 -1.46 -14.27
C ASN A 61 -9.51 -1.84 -13.06
N ASP A 62 -9.22 -2.99 -12.41
CA ASP A 62 -9.91 -3.39 -11.18
C ASP A 62 -9.67 -2.39 -10.05
N TYR A 63 -8.43 -1.93 -9.89
CA TYR A 63 -8.12 -0.86 -8.93
C TYR A 63 -8.88 0.43 -9.26
N GLU A 64 -8.90 0.86 -10.52
CA GLU A 64 -9.58 2.08 -10.93
C GLU A 64 -11.08 2.01 -10.66
N GLN A 65 -11.72 0.87 -10.93
CA GLN A 65 -13.13 0.64 -10.60
C GLN A 65 -13.37 0.70 -9.08
N ALA A 66 -12.49 0.09 -8.27
CA ALA A 66 -12.59 0.15 -6.81
C ALA A 66 -12.46 1.60 -6.30
N MET A 67 -11.50 2.36 -6.80
CA MET A 67 -11.31 3.77 -6.43
C MET A 67 -12.50 4.63 -6.85
N GLU A 68 -13.02 4.43 -8.05
CA GLU A 68 -14.22 5.09 -8.54
C GLU A 68 -15.44 4.81 -7.65
N LEU A 69 -15.64 3.54 -7.28
CA LEU A 69 -16.71 3.13 -6.37
C LEU A 69 -16.58 3.82 -5.00
N ILE A 70 -15.40 3.80 -4.40
CA ILE A 70 -15.14 4.42 -3.11
C ILE A 70 -15.44 5.93 -3.16
N LYS A 71 -14.94 6.62 -4.17
CA LYS A 71 -15.18 8.07 -4.35
C LYS A 71 -16.67 8.37 -4.60
N SER A 72 -17.36 7.57 -5.41
CA SER A 72 -18.81 7.74 -5.65
C SER A 72 -19.66 7.54 -4.40
N LYS A 73 -19.14 6.85 -3.40
CA LYS A 73 -19.82 6.59 -2.12
C LYS A 73 -19.24 7.38 -0.95
N ALA A 74 -18.27 8.23 -1.19
CA ALA A 74 -17.50 8.89 -0.14
C ALA A 74 -18.37 9.66 0.85
N ASP A 75 -19.35 10.41 0.39
CA ASP A 75 -20.29 11.11 1.28
C ASP A 75 -21.16 10.14 2.08
N LYS A 76 -21.68 9.10 1.43
CA LYS A 76 -22.52 8.08 2.12
C LYS A 76 -21.72 7.28 3.14
N TRP A 77 -20.45 7.01 2.86
CA TRP A 77 -19.57 6.22 3.73
C TRP A 77 -18.73 7.08 4.68
N ASN A 78 -18.88 8.40 4.61
CA ASN A 78 -18.12 9.35 5.41
C ASN A 78 -16.59 9.20 5.21
N ILE A 79 -16.15 9.21 3.97
CA ILE A 79 -14.75 9.13 3.55
C ILE A 79 -14.28 10.49 3.06
N TYR A 80 -13.05 10.87 3.40
CA TYR A 80 -12.33 11.97 2.77
C TYR A 80 -11.80 11.53 1.41
N GLU A 81 -12.31 12.09 0.30
CA GLU A 81 -11.92 11.72 -1.06
C GLU A 81 -10.45 12.05 -1.40
N ASP A 82 -9.88 13.01 -0.69
CA ASP A 82 -8.48 13.44 -0.80
C ASP A 82 -7.54 12.75 0.21
N LYS A 83 -8.01 11.71 0.91
CA LYS A 83 -7.26 10.95 1.92
C LYS A 83 -7.48 9.44 1.73
N ILE A 84 -7.21 8.96 0.54
CA ILE A 84 -7.33 7.53 0.19
C ILE A 84 -5.94 6.99 -0.14
N ALA A 85 -5.43 6.10 0.71
CA ALA A 85 -4.17 5.41 0.52
C ALA A 85 -4.35 4.05 -0.16
N VAL A 86 -3.28 3.54 -0.76
CA VAL A 86 -3.15 2.14 -1.17
C VAL A 86 -2.02 1.50 -0.39
N LEU A 87 -2.17 0.23 -0.05
CA LEU A 87 -1.12 -0.58 0.54
C LEU A 87 -1.04 -1.90 -0.22
N GLY A 88 0.10 -2.17 -0.84
CA GLY A 88 0.27 -3.40 -1.61
C GLY A 88 1.53 -4.18 -1.23
N PHE A 89 1.45 -5.49 -1.36
CA PHE A 89 2.51 -6.43 -1.03
C PHE A 89 2.96 -7.21 -2.26
N SER A 90 4.28 -7.36 -2.48
CA SER A 90 4.81 -8.19 -3.57
C SER A 90 4.21 -7.78 -4.94
N ALA A 91 3.54 -8.68 -5.64
CA ALA A 91 2.80 -8.37 -6.87
C ALA A 91 1.64 -7.38 -6.63
N GLY A 92 1.00 -7.42 -5.45
CA GLY A 92 0.04 -6.40 -5.02
C GLY A 92 0.71 -5.04 -4.79
N GLY A 93 1.96 -5.04 -4.37
CA GLY A 93 2.80 -3.84 -4.31
C GLY A 93 3.13 -3.27 -5.68
N HIS A 94 3.31 -4.13 -6.69
CA HIS A 94 3.38 -3.70 -8.08
C HIS A 94 2.08 -2.98 -8.48
N LEU A 95 0.93 -3.56 -8.21
CA LEU A 95 -0.36 -2.93 -8.53
C LEU A 95 -0.56 -1.61 -7.79
N ALA A 96 -0.18 -1.54 -6.49
CA ALA A 96 -0.24 -0.30 -5.72
C ALA A 96 0.68 0.79 -6.30
N SER A 97 1.89 0.43 -6.71
CA SER A 97 2.81 1.37 -7.36
C SER A 97 2.33 1.79 -8.75
N ALA A 98 1.72 0.88 -9.52
CA ALA A 98 1.07 1.20 -10.79
C ALA A 98 -0.10 2.18 -10.60
N ALA A 99 -0.90 1.99 -9.54
CA ALA A 99 -1.93 2.94 -9.16
C ALA A 99 -1.36 4.33 -8.89
N ALA A 100 -0.24 4.41 -8.17
CA ALA A 100 0.42 5.68 -7.83
C ALA A 100 1.10 6.38 -9.01
N THR A 101 1.53 5.63 -10.03
CA THR A 101 2.36 6.16 -11.14
C THR A 101 1.65 6.23 -12.48
N MET A 102 0.66 5.37 -12.74
CA MET A 102 0.07 5.21 -14.08
C MET A 102 -1.45 5.34 -14.11
N SER A 103 -2.14 5.23 -12.97
CA SER A 103 -3.60 5.31 -12.94
C SER A 103 -4.10 6.72 -13.30
N LYS A 104 -5.23 6.78 -13.99
CA LYS A 104 -6.02 8.02 -14.14
C LYS A 104 -6.67 8.45 -12.82
N ASN A 105 -6.72 7.56 -11.82
CA ASN A 105 -7.38 7.76 -10.53
C ASN A 105 -6.39 7.44 -9.38
N ARG A 106 -5.32 8.25 -9.29
CA ARG A 106 -4.20 8.02 -8.38
C ARG A 106 -4.60 8.12 -6.91
N PRO A 107 -3.99 7.33 -6.02
CA PRO A 107 -4.18 7.46 -4.58
C PRO A 107 -3.47 8.71 -4.04
N ASN A 108 -3.79 9.07 -2.79
CA ASN A 108 -3.16 10.20 -2.10
C ASN A 108 -1.91 9.80 -1.30
N ALA A 109 -1.72 8.51 -1.04
CA ALA A 109 -0.52 7.92 -0.46
C ALA A 109 -0.40 6.46 -0.91
N ALA A 110 0.83 5.95 -1.00
CA ALA A 110 1.09 4.56 -1.38
C ALA A 110 2.08 3.91 -0.41
N LEU A 111 1.71 2.74 0.11
CA LEU A 111 2.54 1.91 0.97
C LEU A 111 2.93 0.65 0.22
N LEU A 112 4.22 0.36 0.13
CA LEU A 112 4.78 -0.66 -0.76
C LEU A 112 5.62 -1.65 0.06
N GLY A 113 5.06 -2.82 0.34
CA GLY A 113 5.71 -3.89 1.09
C GLY A 113 6.40 -4.88 0.16
N TYR A 114 7.72 -5.05 0.29
CA TYR A 114 8.53 -5.96 -0.55
C TYR A 114 8.00 -6.07 -1.98
N ALA A 115 7.68 -4.91 -2.56
CA ALA A 115 6.97 -4.78 -3.82
C ALA A 115 7.86 -5.08 -5.02
N VAL A 116 7.27 -5.68 -6.07
CA VAL A 116 7.95 -5.88 -7.36
C VAL A 116 7.77 -4.62 -8.21
N LEU A 117 8.83 -3.85 -8.40
CA LEU A 117 8.76 -2.50 -8.97
C LEU A 117 9.54 -2.35 -10.27
N THR A 118 10.32 -3.37 -10.62
CA THR A 118 11.15 -3.43 -11.84
C THR A 118 10.59 -4.43 -12.84
N ASP A 119 11.33 -4.69 -13.91
CA ASP A 119 10.99 -5.72 -14.90
C ASP A 119 10.94 -7.15 -14.33
N ASP A 120 11.36 -7.36 -13.07
CA ASP A 120 11.18 -8.63 -12.36
C ASP A 120 9.72 -9.06 -12.30
N ILE A 121 8.77 -8.11 -12.41
CA ILE A 121 7.33 -8.39 -12.48
C ILE A 121 6.96 -9.33 -13.64
N ARG A 122 7.74 -9.35 -14.71
CA ARG A 122 7.51 -10.22 -15.87
C ARG A 122 7.63 -11.70 -15.54
N GLY A 123 8.28 -12.05 -14.45
CA GLY A 123 8.27 -13.41 -13.88
C GLY A 123 6.89 -13.82 -13.34
N CYS A 124 6.04 -12.87 -12.99
CA CYS A 124 4.68 -13.09 -12.49
C CYS A 124 3.61 -12.82 -13.56
N SER A 125 3.80 -11.77 -14.34
CA SER A 125 2.90 -11.33 -15.41
C SER A 125 3.70 -10.77 -16.58
N VAL A 126 3.78 -11.52 -17.67
CA VAL A 126 4.61 -11.19 -18.85
C VAL A 126 4.24 -9.83 -19.47
N THR A 127 2.99 -9.43 -19.35
CA THR A 127 2.48 -8.17 -19.93
C THR A 127 2.59 -6.97 -18.98
N ALA A 128 2.88 -7.18 -17.70
CA ALA A 128 2.96 -6.10 -16.72
C ALA A 128 4.23 -5.26 -16.92
N PRO A 129 4.12 -3.91 -16.91
CA PRO A 129 5.28 -3.03 -17.01
C PRO A 129 5.99 -2.87 -15.66
N SER A 130 7.26 -2.46 -15.68
CA SER A 130 7.91 -1.87 -14.51
C SER A 130 7.21 -0.58 -14.09
N THR A 131 7.33 -0.20 -12.82
CA THR A 131 6.68 1.00 -12.27
C THR A 131 7.66 2.06 -11.81
N TYR A 132 8.92 1.69 -11.48
CA TYR A 132 9.92 2.65 -11.03
C TYR A 132 10.23 3.73 -12.08
N ASP A 133 10.17 3.38 -13.37
CA ASP A 133 10.41 4.27 -14.50
C ASP A 133 9.17 5.09 -14.92
N LYS A 134 8.06 4.91 -14.22
CA LYS A 134 6.81 5.65 -14.40
C LYS A 134 6.57 6.69 -13.30
N VAL A 135 7.45 6.78 -12.32
CA VAL A 135 7.40 7.84 -11.30
C VAL A 135 7.48 9.21 -11.96
N ASP A 136 6.57 10.09 -11.60
CA ASP A 136 6.50 11.46 -12.11
C ASP A 136 6.13 12.46 -10.99
N LYS A 137 6.08 13.73 -11.32
CA LYS A 137 5.74 14.82 -10.38
C LYS A 137 4.33 14.73 -9.76
N HIS A 138 3.47 13.84 -10.27
CA HIS A 138 2.11 13.61 -9.78
C HIS A 138 2.00 12.34 -8.94
N THR A 139 3.10 11.60 -8.78
CA THR A 139 3.17 10.45 -7.87
C THR A 139 2.94 10.93 -6.44
N CYS A 140 2.11 10.20 -5.69
CA CYS A 140 1.83 10.53 -4.30
C CYS A 140 3.02 10.18 -3.38
N PRO A 141 3.06 10.72 -2.14
CA PRO A 141 4.03 10.28 -1.14
C PRO A 141 3.98 8.77 -0.92
N CYS A 142 5.16 8.16 -0.71
CA CYS A 142 5.31 6.71 -0.62
C CYS A 142 5.98 6.28 0.69
N PHE A 143 5.49 5.18 1.28
CA PHE A 143 6.09 4.46 2.39
C PHE A 143 6.55 3.09 1.90
N ILE A 144 7.85 2.78 2.05
CA ILE A 144 8.46 1.57 1.46
C ILE A 144 9.06 0.73 2.58
N PHE A 145 8.71 -0.56 2.63
CA PHE A 145 9.27 -1.47 3.61
C PHE A 145 9.60 -2.83 3.00
N THR A 146 10.77 -3.35 3.34
CA THR A 146 11.26 -4.64 2.84
C THR A 146 12.41 -5.14 3.71
N THR A 147 12.94 -6.31 3.40
CA THR A 147 14.17 -6.83 3.99
C THR A 147 15.28 -6.89 2.95
N ARG A 148 16.52 -6.65 3.39
CA ARG A 148 17.70 -6.59 2.51
C ARG A 148 17.99 -7.92 1.82
N ASN A 149 17.70 -9.03 2.48
CA ASN A 149 18.01 -10.38 2.01
C ASN A 149 16.77 -11.11 1.45
N ASP A 150 15.74 -10.39 1.04
CA ASP A 150 14.58 -11.00 0.37
C ASP A 150 15.06 -11.79 -0.85
N GLU A 151 14.82 -13.11 -0.85
CA GLU A 151 15.29 -14.03 -1.89
C GLU A 151 14.31 -14.14 -3.07
N VAL A 152 13.10 -13.58 -2.92
CA VAL A 152 12.05 -13.62 -3.95
C VAL A 152 12.00 -12.33 -4.75
N VAL A 153 11.99 -11.19 -4.04
CA VAL A 153 11.99 -9.86 -4.64
C VAL A 153 13.26 -9.12 -4.24
N PRO A 154 14.25 -9.05 -5.13
CA PRO A 154 15.52 -8.39 -4.83
C PRO A 154 15.35 -6.95 -4.36
N ILE A 155 16.12 -6.54 -3.37
CA ILE A 155 16.12 -5.19 -2.79
C ILE A 155 16.31 -4.08 -3.85
N ALA A 156 16.92 -4.40 -4.99
CA ALA A 156 17.06 -3.49 -6.12
C ALA A 156 15.73 -2.88 -6.60
N ASN A 157 14.61 -3.61 -6.41
CA ASN A 157 13.28 -3.08 -6.72
C ASN A 157 12.98 -1.82 -5.90
N SER A 158 13.13 -1.90 -4.58
CA SER A 158 12.90 -0.76 -3.69
C SER A 158 13.94 0.35 -3.89
N ILE A 159 15.21 0.02 -4.07
CA ILE A 159 16.28 1.01 -4.28
C ILE A 159 16.00 1.86 -5.53
N LYS A 160 15.73 1.22 -6.67
CA LYS A 160 15.43 1.94 -7.92
C LYS A 160 14.17 2.81 -7.81
N PHE A 161 13.16 2.34 -7.08
CA PHE A 161 11.95 3.12 -6.89
C PHE A 161 12.20 4.35 -6.01
N MET A 162 12.96 4.20 -4.93
CA MET A 162 13.36 5.33 -4.08
C MET A 162 14.20 6.36 -4.85
N GLU A 163 15.15 5.91 -5.66
CA GLU A 163 15.93 6.81 -6.54
C GLU A 163 15.03 7.59 -7.50
N ALA A 164 14.01 6.93 -8.06
CA ALA A 164 13.05 7.59 -8.95
C ALA A 164 12.19 8.60 -8.20
N LEU A 165 11.74 8.30 -6.97
CA LEU A 165 10.98 9.23 -6.12
C LEU A 165 11.82 10.46 -5.77
N ASP A 166 13.07 10.26 -5.32
CA ASP A 166 14.01 11.34 -4.99
C ASP A 166 14.23 12.25 -6.21
N LYS A 167 14.52 11.67 -7.35
CA LYS A 167 14.73 12.40 -8.61
C LYS A 167 13.50 13.21 -9.05
N ALA A 168 12.30 12.71 -8.75
CA ALA A 168 11.04 13.39 -9.04
C ALA A 168 10.63 14.41 -7.96
N GLY A 169 11.36 14.49 -6.85
CA GLY A 169 11.04 15.37 -5.72
C GLY A 169 9.84 14.91 -4.91
N ILE A 170 9.54 13.62 -4.91
CA ILE A 170 8.40 13.03 -4.18
C ILE A 170 8.84 12.62 -2.78
N ALA A 171 8.09 13.03 -1.77
CA ALA A 171 8.34 12.64 -0.38
C ALA A 171 8.17 11.12 -0.20
N PHE A 172 9.12 10.51 0.49
CA PHE A 172 9.02 9.10 0.86
C PHE A 172 9.72 8.81 2.19
N GLU A 173 9.27 7.74 2.83
CA GLU A 173 9.92 7.12 3.98
C GLU A 173 10.20 5.66 3.68
N SER A 174 11.31 5.11 4.16
CA SER A 174 11.66 3.71 3.91
C SER A 174 12.20 3.01 5.14
N HIS A 175 11.82 1.74 5.30
CA HIS A 175 12.30 0.83 6.32
C HIS A 175 12.87 -0.42 5.65
N ILE A 176 14.18 -0.51 5.58
CA ILE A 176 14.89 -1.66 5.02
C ILE A 176 15.55 -2.42 6.17
N TYR A 177 14.93 -3.51 6.57
CA TYR A 177 15.43 -4.36 7.64
C TYR A 177 16.56 -5.25 7.13
N ALA A 178 17.53 -5.55 7.98
CA ALA A 178 18.73 -6.29 7.58
C ALA A 178 18.42 -7.71 7.06
N TYR A 179 17.43 -8.38 7.65
CA TYR A 179 17.03 -9.73 7.25
C TYR A 179 15.57 -10.03 7.60
N GLY A 180 14.98 -10.93 6.84
CA GLY A 180 13.64 -11.47 6.98
C GLY A 180 13.16 -12.12 5.69
N PRO A 181 12.19 -13.03 5.75
CA PRO A 181 11.67 -13.74 4.59
C PRO A 181 10.79 -12.84 3.72
N HIS A 182 10.64 -13.19 2.45
CA HIS A 182 9.59 -12.62 1.62
C HIS A 182 8.19 -12.94 2.17
N GLY A 183 7.24 -12.05 2.02
CA GLY A 183 5.85 -12.32 2.40
C GLY A 183 5.59 -12.32 3.89
N PHE A 184 6.35 -11.56 4.67
CA PHE A 184 6.22 -11.52 6.14
C PHE A 184 4.92 -10.86 6.63
N SER A 185 4.17 -10.12 5.78
CA SER A 185 2.92 -9.45 6.17
C SER A 185 3.11 -8.57 7.42
N THR A 186 2.22 -8.67 8.41
CA THR A 186 2.35 -7.91 9.67
C THR A 186 3.38 -8.51 10.64
N CYS A 187 3.87 -9.72 10.41
CA CYS A 187 4.72 -10.48 11.35
C CYS A 187 4.16 -10.63 12.77
N LYS A 188 2.88 -10.36 12.98
CA LYS A 188 2.24 -10.54 14.29
C LYS A 188 1.86 -12.00 14.49
N SER A 189 1.67 -12.42 15.74
CA SER A 189 1.42 -13.82 16.12
C SER A 189 0.22 -14.47 15.43
N ALA A 190 -0.75 -13.69 14.99
CA ALA A 190 -1.92 -14.16 14.24
C ALA A 190 -1.63 -14.43 12.75
N VAL A 191 -0.45 -14.10 12.28
CA VAL A 191 -0.05 -14.26 10.86
C VAL A 191 0.95 -15.38 10.73
N GLN A 192 0.63 -16.37 9.91
CA GLN A 192 1.59 -17.40 9.56
C GLN A 192 2.70 -16.81 8.68
N VAL A 193 3.91 -16.74 9.21
CA VAL A 193 5.11 -16.33 8.47
C VAL A 193 5.89 -17.57 8.06
N PRO A 194 6.64 -17.51 6.94
CA PRO A 194 7.60 -18.56 6.62
C PRO A 194 8.53 -18.83 7.81
N ASP A 195 8.88 -20.10 8.03
CA ASP A 195 9.78 -20.51 9.12
C ASP A 195 11.21 -20.03 8.82
N SER A 196 11.47 -18.78 9.13
CA SER A 196 12.75 -18.13 8.95
C SER A 196 12.91 -16.99 9.95
N SER A 197 14.14 -16.69 10.30
CA SER A 197 14.44 -15.56 11.19
C SER A 197 14.19 -14.22 10.51
N PHE A 198 13.78 -13.24 11.26
CA PHE A 198 13.62 -11.85 10.83
C PHE A 198 14.04 -10.88 11.94
N CYS A 199 14.38 -9.67 11.57
CA CYS A 199 14.71 -8.63 12.54
C CYS A 199 13.53 -8.36 13.47
N ASN A 200 13.79 -8.20 14.76
CA ASN A 200 12.76 -7.95 15.78
C ASN A 200 11.88 -6.73 15.48
N ARG A 201 12.40 -5.77 14.72
CA ARG A 201 11.67 -4.54 14.35
C ARG A 201 10.81 -4.67 13.09
N VAL A 202 10.87 -5.81 12.38
CA VAL A 202 10.04 -5.98 11.16
C VAL A 202 8.55 -5.72 11.45
N PRO A 203 7.95 -6.20 12.56
CA PRO A 203 6.55 -5.91 12.83
C PRO A 203 6.22 -4.44 13.07
N ASP A 204 7.21 -3.62 13.41
CA ASP A 204 7.02 -2.19 13.74
C ASP A 204 6.59 -1.36 12.51
N TRP A 205 6.81 -1.89 11.28
CA TRP A 205 6.40 -1.18 10.07
C TRP A 205 4.92 -0.80 10.06
N VAL A 206 4.06 -1.61 10.71
CA VAL A 206 2.62 -1.34 10.78
C VAL A 206 2.36 -0.04 11.52
N ASP A 207 2.89 0.07 12.75
CA ASP A 207 2.70 1.27 13.57
C ASP A 207 3.44 2.48 12.97
N ASP A 208 4.65 2.28 12.44
CA ASP A 208 5.41 3.32 11.73
C ASP A 208 4.61 3.86 10.52
N SER A 209 3.97 2.98 9.76
CA SER A 209 3.16 3.37 8.61
C SER A 209 1.92 4.18 9.00
N ILE A 210 1.29 3.83 10.13
CA ILE A 210 0.14 4.56 10.66
C ILE A 210 0.57 5.96 11.14
N GLU A 211 1.70 6.07 11.84
CA GLU A 211 2.26 7.36 12.24
C GLU A 211 2.68 8.20 11.02
N TRP A 212 3.29 7.58 10.00
CA TRP A 212 3.60 8.26 8.74
C TRP A 212 2.33 8.79 8.03
N LEU A 213 1.26 8.01 8.00
CA LEU A 213 -0.01 8.47 7.42
C LEU A 213 -0.59 9.68 8.16
N LYS A 214 -0.33 9.84 9.46
CA LYS A 214 -0.70 11.08 10.19
C LYS A 214 0.07 12.30 9.68
N ASP A 215 1.32 12.12 9.28
CA ASP A 215 2.09 13.21 8.66
C ASP A 215 1.56 13.61 7.28
N ILE A 216 1.03 12.62 6.52
CA ILE A 216 0.51 12.82 5.16
C ILE A 216 -0.94 13.31 5.16
N PHE A 217 -1.80 12.76 6.03
CA PHE A 217 -3.25 13.02 6.05
C PHE A 217 -3.71 13.90 7.20
N GLY A 218 -2.88 14.09 8.22
CA GLY A 218 -3.27 14.62 9.51
C GLY A 218 -3.76 13.53 10.48
N ASP A 219 -3.99 13.91 11.72
CA ASP A 219 -4.55 13.05 12.76
C ASP A 219 -5.97 13.49 13.10
N PHE A 220 -6.75 12.63 13.75
CA PHE A 220 -8.09 12.97 14.21
C PHE A 220 -8.05 14.11 15.24
N SER A 221 -8.94 15.07 15.10
CA SER A 221 -9.04 16.22 15.97
C SER A 221 -10.33 16.18 16.83
N LYS A 222 -10.30 16.88 17.96
CA LYS A 222 -11.39 16.87 18.96
C LYS A 222 -12.72 17.41 18.43
N ASP A 223 -12.70 18.17 17.34
CA ASP A 223 -13.91 18.73 16.69
C ASP A 223 -14.55 17.74 15.71
N GLY A 224 -14.01 16.54 15.58
CA GLY A 224 -14.50 15.49 14.69
C GLY A 224 -14.00 15.56 13.25
N GLY A 225 -13.02 16.44 12.99
CA GLY A 225 -12.30 16.53 11.74
C GLY A 225 -10.91 15.90 11.79
N MET A 226 -9.99 16.44 10.99
CA MET A 226 -8.58 16.05 11.01
C MET A 226 -7.69 17.29 11.09
N THR A 227 -6.52 17.14 11.71
CA THR A 227 -5.49 18.19 11.76
C THR A 227 -4.90 18.40 10.36
N MET A 228 -4.21 19.51 10.18
CA MET A 228 -3.49 19.77 8.94
C MET A 228 -2.33 18.78 8.75
N PRO A 229 -2.09 18.29 7.53
CA PRO A 229 -0.91 17.49 7.21
C PRO A 229 0.38 18.25 7.53
N LYS A 230 1.40 17.53 7.98
CA LYS A 230 2.75 18.07 8.24
C LYS A 230 3.64 18.01 7.01
N CYS A 231 3.50 16.96 6.22
CA CYS A 231 4.22 16.75 4.97
C CYS A 231 3.33 17.18 3.79
N ARG A 232 3.85 18.07 2.95
CA ARG A 232 3.17 18.55 1.72
C ARG A 232 4.02 18.25 0.50
#